data_1c3e570dd3fb8e731a89ea6090b631f7
#
_entry.id   1c3e570dd3fb8e731a89ea6090b631f7
#
_cell.length_a   1.000
_cell.length_b   1.000
_cell.length_c   1.000
_cell.angle_alpha   90.00
_cell.angle_beta   90.00
_cell.angle_gamma   90.00
#
_symmetry.space_group_name_H-M   'P 1'
#
loop_
_entity.id
_entity.type
_entity.pdbx_description
1 polymer ?
#
loop_
_entity_poly.entity_id
_entity_poly.type
_entity_poly.pdbx_seq_one_letter_code
_entity_poly.pdbx_strand_id
1 'polypeptide(L)'
;MSITLSNICKAYGERRVLRGVTLDIPQGVTCLMGPSGCGKTTLLRILTGLEAPDCGEITGVPARIAMVFQEDRLVDSLTVRANLRLALGAGYDPADAQALLNELDLPDALRRTVGELSGGMKRRVALARALLYDAPLLVLDEPFKGLDETTARQCMDALARRAAGRAVLLVTHDAQEGDYLHARTLQMEKLQKV
;
A
#
# COMPACT_ATOMS: atom_id res chain seq x y z
N MET A 1 -1.77 -16.26 -9.15
CA MET A 1 -2.63 -15.13 -9.59
C MET A 1 -1.69 -14.06 -10.11
N SER A 2 -1.93 -13.53 -11.31
CA SER A 2 -1.16 -12.39 -11.87
C SER A 2 -2.14 -11.30 -12.24
N ILE A 3 -1.82 -10.07 -11.88
CA ILE A 3 -2.60 -8.88 -12.23
C ILE A 3 -1.83 -8.19 -13.34
N THR A 4 -2.51 -7.92 -14.46
CA THR A 4 -1.88 -7.32 -15.64
C THR A 4 -2.56 -6.00 -15.96
N LEU A 5 -1.76 -4.95 -16.07
CA LEU A 5 -2.14 -3.67 -16.64
C LEU A 5 -1.55 -3.58 -18.04
N SER A 6 -2.39 -3.34 -19.04
CA SER A 6 -1.97 -3.31 -20.45
C SER A 6 -2.26 -1.96 -21.07
N ASN A 7 -1.21 -1.25 -21.48
CA ASN A 7 -1.29 -0.01 -22.24
C ASN A 7 -2.12 1.09 -21.57
N ILE A 8 -1.99 1.25 -20.25
CA ILE A 8 -2.78 2.21 -19.46
C ILE A 8 -2.37 3.64 -19.78
N CYS A 9 -3.34 4.46 -20.18
CA CYS A 9 -3.18 5.89 -20.40
C CYS A 9 -4.03 6.70 -19.44
N LYS A 10 -3.54 7.88 -19.06
CA LYS A 10 -4.31 8.87 -18.30
C LYS A 10 -3.81 10.27 -18.56
N ALA A 11 -4.75 11.19 -18.77
CA ALA A 11 -4.48 12.62 -18.91
C ALA A 11 -5.41 13.45 -18.01
N TYR A 12 -4.95 14.60 -17.60
CA TYR A 12 -5.73 15.61 -16.89
C TYR A 12 -5.63 16.92 -17.68
N GLY A 13 -6.68 17.23 -18.43
CA GLY A 13 -6.64 18.27 -19.44
C GLY A 13 -5.56 17.96 -20.49
N GLU A 14 -4.65 18.89 -20.72
CA GLU A 14 -3.55 18.70 -21.68
C GLU A 14 -2.35 17.88 -21.15
N ARG A 15 -2.33 17.64 -19.82
CA ARG A 15 -1.21 16.94 -19.17
C ARG A 15 -1.42 15.42 -19.24
N ARG A 16 -0.65 14.75 -20.09
CA ARG A 16 -0.55 13.29 -20.13
C ARG A 16 0.30 12.80 -18.96
N VAL A 17 -0.30 12.05 -18.02
CA VAL A 17 0.36 11.51 -16.82
C VAL A 17 0.80 10.07 -17.02
N LEU A 18 -0.05 9.24 -17.63
CA LEU A 18 0.31 7.87 -18.01
C LEU A 18 0.26 7.73 -19.55
N ARG A 19 1.29 7.09 -20.10
CA ARG A 19 1.50 6.96 -21.56
C ARG A 19 1.69 5.50 -21.94
N GLY A 20 0.61 4.72 -21.93
CA GLY A 20 0.67 3.32 -22.32
C GLY A 20 1.47 2.44 -21.36
N VAL A 21 1.27 2.64 -20.05
CA VAL A 21 1.94 1.84 -19.01
C VAL A 21 1.51 0.39 -19.10
N THR A 22 2.49 -0.52 -19.14
CA THR A 22 2.26 -1.97 -19.09
C THR A 22 3.04 -2.55 -17.92
N LEU A 23 2.34 -3.29 -17.06
CA LEU A 23 2.87 -3.80 -15.81
C LEU A 23 2.18 -5.11 -15.41
N ASP A 24 2.96 -6.10 -15.02
CA ASP A 24 2.49 -7.34 -14.39
C ASP A 24 2.87 -7.34 -12.91
N ILE A 25 1.89 -7.68 -12.07
CA ILE A 25 2.05 -7.80 -10.62
C ILE A 25 1.80 -9.27 -10.25
N PRO A 26 2.86 -10.08 -10.13
CA PRO A 26 2.78 -11.47 -9.67
C PRO A 26 2.56 -11.55 -8.16
N GLN A 27 2.44 -12.75 -7.63
CA GLN A 27 2.58 -12.99 -6.19
C GLN A 27 3.98 -12.56 -5.72
N GLY A 28 4.06 -12.13 -4.46
CA GLY A 28 5.27 -11.55 -3.88
C GLY A 28 5.29 -10.02 -4.02
N VAL A 29 6.44 -9.41 -3.73
CA VAL A 29 6.58 -7.96 -3.68
C VAL A 29 7.08 -7.43 -5.02
N THR A 30 6.31 -6.54 -5.63
CA THR A 30 6.73 -5.72 -6.76
C THR A 30 6.91 -4.29 -6.26
N CYS A 31 8.10 -3.75 -6.38
CA CYS A 31 8.45 -2.38 -6.00
C CYS A 31 8.40 -1.47 -7.24
N LEU A 32 7.56 -0.46 -7.23
CA LEU A 32 7.47 0.54 -8.29
C LEU A 32 8.13 1.83 -7.85
N MET A 33 9.22 2.17 -8.51
CA MET A 33 10.01 3.36 -8.24
C MET A 33 9.87 4.41 -9.36
N GLY A 34 10.27 5.62 -9.06
CA GLY A 34 10.31 6.73 -10.01
C GLY A 34 10.19 8.08 -9.32
N PRO A 35 10.53 9.18 -9.99
CA PRO A 35 10.50 10.53 -9.41
C PRO A 35 9.08 10.96 -8.99
N SER A 36 9.02 12.00 -8.17
CA SER A 36 7.74 12.60 -7.80
C SER A 36 7.01 13.13 -9.05
N GLY A 37 5.71 12.90 -9.13
CA GLY A 37 4.88 13.38 -10.22
C GLY A 37 4.94 12.54 -11.51
N CYS A 38 5.67 11.41 -11.57
CA CYS A 38 5.72 10.54 -12.75
C CYS A 38 4.48 9.67 -12.96
N GLY A 39 3.46 9.77 -12.07
CA GLY A 39 2.17 9.08 -12.25
C GLY A 39 1.96 7.83 -11.39
N LYS A 40 2.84 7.52 -10.43
CA LYS A 40 2.70 6.33 -9.57
C LYS A 40 1.35 6.30 -8.84
N THR A 41 1.02 7.35 -8.11
CA THR A 41 -0.27 7.45 -7.38
C THR A 41 -1.47 7.38 -8.32
N THR A 42 -1.40 7.96 -9.52
CA THR A 42 -2.44 7.82 -10.56
C THR A 42 -2.60 6.36 -10.98
N LEU A 43 -1.50 5.65 -11.21
CA LEU A 43 -1.52 4.23 -11.55
C LEU A 43 -2.14 3.40 -10.43
N LEU A 44 -1.80 3.67 -9.15
CA LEU A 44 -2.41 3.00 -8.00
C LEU A 44 -3.92 3.25 -7.91
N ARG A 45 -4.37 4.49 -8.15
CA ARG A 45 -5.81 4.82 -8.14
C ARG A 45 -6.57 4.09 -9.23
N ILE A 46 -5.97 3.96 -10.41
CA ILE A 46 -6.55 3.22 -11.52
C ILE A 46 -6.59 1.71 -11.21
N LEU A 47 -5.49 1.14 -10.71
CA LEU A 47 -5.42 -0.28 -10.31
C LEU A 47 -6.49 -0.63 -9.27
N THR A 48 -6.72 0.27 -8.31
CA THR A 48 -7.68 0.05 -7.22
C THR A 48 -9.12 0.44 -7.57
N GLY A 49 -9.39 0.86 -8.81
CA GLY A 49 -10.73 1.26 -9.27
C GLY A 49 -11.22 2.59 -8.72
N LEU A 50 -10.35 3.38 -8.05
CA LEU A 50 -10.68 4.73 -7.57
C LEU A 50 -10.71 5.76 -8.70
N GLU A 51 -10.14 5.40 -9.86
CA GLU A 51 -10.12 6.24 -11.05
C GLU A 51 -10.15 5.35 -12.31
N ALA A 52 -10.86 5.78 -13.35
CA ALA A 52 -10.88 5.07 -14.63
C ALA A 52 -9.69 5.49 -15.50
N PRO A 53 -9.03 4.57 -16.22
CA PRO A 53 -8.06 4.92 -17.25
C PRO A 53 -8.76 5.54 -18.46
N ASP A 54 -8.04 6.35 -19.25
CA ASP A 54 -8.56 6.87 -20.52
C ASP A 54 -8.41 5.84 -21.65
N CYS A 55 -7.41 4.96 -21.54
CA CYS A 55 -7.24 3.82 -22.43
C CYS A 55 -6.49 2.68 -21.71
N GLY A 56 -6.50 1.49 -22.34
CA GLY A 56 -5.87 0.29 -21.81
C GLY A 56 -6.84 -0.59 -21.04
N GLU A 57 -6.35 -1.70 -20.55
CA GLU A 57 -7.13 -2.71 -19.86
C GLU A 57 -6.39 -3.22 -18.60
N ILE A 58 -7.16 -3.57 -17.58
CA ILE A 58 -6.64 -4.21 -16.37
C ILE A 58 -7.36 -5.53 -16.17
N THR A 59 -6.60 -6.60 -16.00
CA THR A 59 -7.12 -7.95 -15.80
C THR A 59 -6.55 -8.59 -14.54
N GLY A 60 -7.26 -9.56 -13.97
CA GLY A 60 -6.80 -10.32 -12.80
C GLY A 60 -6.88 -9.59 -11.47
N VAL A 61 -7.49 -8.40 -11.40
CA VAL A 61 -7.65 -7.66 -10.14
C VAL A 61 -8.66 -8.37 -9.25
N PRO A 62 -8.30 -8.68 -7.99
CA PRO A 62 -9.22 -9.31 -7.06
C PRO A 62 -10.30 -8.34 -6.58
N ALA A 63 -11.44 -8.87 -6.15
CA ALA A 63 -12.53 -8.07 -5.60
C ALA A 63 -12.15 -7.36 -4.28
N ARG A 64 -11.19 -7.91 -3.52
CA ARG A 64 -10.70 -7.34 -2.27
C ARG A 64 -9.27 -6.86 -2.45
N ILE A 65 -9.04 -5.59 -2.13
CA ILE A 65 -7.74 -4.93 -2.19
C ILE A 65 -7.52 -4.22 -0.85
N ALA A 66 -6.38 -4.45 -0.21
CA ALA A 66 -5.93 -3.64 0.91
C ALA A 66 -5.04 -2.51 0.41
N MET A 67 -5.22 -1.30 0.95
CA MET A 67 -4.44 -0.14 0.51
C MET A 67 -3.94 0.69 1.69
N VAL A 68 -2.66 1.05 1.63
CA VAL A 68 -2.07 2.16 2.39
C VAL A 68 -1.89 3.32 1.42
N PHE A 69 -2.55 4.42 1.71
CA PHE A 69 -2.44 5.65 0.91
C PHE A 69 -1.26 6.49 1.39
N GLN A 70 -0.87 7.47 0.60
CA GLN A 70 0.12 8.46 1.00
C GLN A 70 -0.31 9.22 2.28
N GLU A 71 -1.62 9.48 2.44
CA GLU A 71 -2.25 9.93 3.67
C GLU A 71 -2.80 8.72 4.43
N ASP A 72 -2.72 8.70 5.77
CA ASP A 72 -3.07 7.51 6.57
C ASP A 72 -4.56 7.18 6.55
N ARG A 73 -5.41 8.18 6.24
CA ARG A 73 -6.88 8.04 6.14
C ARG A 73 -7.48 7.30 7.34
N LEU A 74 -7.07 7.73 8.52
CA LEU A 74 -7.63 7.31 9.80
C LEU A 74 -8.63 8.37 10.28
N VAL A 75 -9.59 7.95 11.09
CA VAL A 75 -10.56 8.84 11.74
C VAL A 75 -9.96 9.27 13.08
N ASP A 76 -9.49 10.51 13.16
CA ASP A 76 -8.75 11.04 14.32
C ASP A 76 -9.53 11.00 15.63
N SER A 77 -10.85 11.20 15.59
CA SER A 77 -11.73 11.17 16.79
C SER A 77 -12.04 9.76 17.31
N LEU A 78 -11.67 8.73 16.57
CA LEU A 78 -11.90 7.33 16.98
C LEU A 78 -10.62 6.71 17.53
N THR A 79 -10.81 5.68 18.39
CA THR A 79 -9.69 4.86 18.86
C THR A 79 -9.10 4.04 17.71
N VAL A 80 -7.85 3.58 17.87
CA VAL A 80 -7.22 2.65 16.92
C VAL A 80 -8.09 1.40 16.72
N ARG A 81 -8.61 0.82 17.81
CA ARG A 81 -9.55 -0.31 17.73
C ARG A 81 -10.75 0.01 16.85
N ALA A 82 -11.37 1.16 17.03
CA ALA A 82 -12.54 1.55 16.24
C ALA A 82 -12.20 1.74 14.76
N ASN A 83 -11.03 2.35 14.44
CA ASN A 83 -10.54 2.47 13.08
C ASN A 83 -10.29 1.11 12.41
N LEU A 84 -9.70 0.15 13.13
CA LEU A 84 -9.49 -1.20 12.61
C LEU A 84 -10.82 -1.93 12.39
N ARG A 85 -11.75 -1.88 13.37
CA ARG A 85 -13.08 -2.48 13.24
C ARG A 85 -13.90 -1.91 12.08
N LEU A 86 -13.79 -0.60 11.85
CA LEU A 86 -14.50 0.07 10.76
C LEU A 86 -14.07 -0.49 9.38
N ALA A 87 -12.78 -0.79 9.21
CA ALA A 87 -12.25 -1.31 7.96
C ALA A 87 -12.43 -2.83 7.82
N LEU A 88 -12.32 -3.57 8.91
CA LEU A 88 -12.31 -5.04 8.90
C LEU A 88 -13.72 -5.64 9.07
N GLY A 89 -14.68 -4.88 9.61
CA GLY A 89 -16.03 -5.34 9.82
C GLY A 89 -16.09 -6.63 10.66
N ALA A 90 -16.78 -7.65 10.16
CA ALA A 90 -16.88 -8.97 10.79
C ALA A 90 -15.55 -9.73 10.85
N GLY A 91 -14.56 -9.37 10.05
CA GLY A 91 -13.22 -9.97 10.08
C GLY A 91 -12.29 -9.42 11.16
N TYR A 92 -12.76 -8.50 12.01
CA TYR A 92 -11.95 -7.95 13.09
C TYR A 92 -11.75 -8.95 14.23
N ASP A 93 -10.50 -9.38 14.42
CA ASP A 93 -10.06 -10.16 15.57
C ASP A 93 -9.21 -9.27 16.51
N PRO A 94 -9.67 -9.06 17.78
CA PRO A 94 -8.91 -8.26 18.75
C PRO A 94 -7.54 -8.83 19.09
N ALA A 95 -7.41 -10.16 19.12
CA ALA A 95 -6.15 -10.82 19.48
C ALA A 95 -5.12 -10.68 18.36
N ASP A 96 -5.52 -10.90 17.10
CA ASP A 96 -4.64 -10.70 15.94
C ASP A 96 -4.28 -9.22 15.76
N ALA A 97 -5.22 -8.30 15.98
CA ALA A 97 -4.95 -6.86 15.96
C ALA A 97 -3.92 -6.45 17.01
N GLN A 98 -4.03 -6.97 18.25
CA GLN A 98 -3.06 -6.70 19.30
C GLN A 98 -1.69 -7.31 18.97
N ALA A 99 -1.65 -8.54 18.47
CA ALA A 99 -0.41 -9.20 18.07
C ALA A 99 0.33 -8.40 16.98
N LEU A 100 -0.38 -7.98 15.93
CA LEU A 100 0.24 -7.17 14.87
C LEU A 100 0.68 -5.79 15.37
N LEU A 101 -0.09 -5.13 16.22
CA LEU A 101 0.34 -3.85 16.79
C LEU A 101 1.59 -4.00 17.66
N ASN A 102 1.74 -5.11 18.38
CA ASN A 102 2.99 -5.42 19.10
C ASN A 102 4.18 -5.59 18.14
N GLU A 103 3.97 -6.30 17.01
CA GLU A 103 4.98 -6.46 15.95
C GLU A 103 5.40 -5.11 15.34
N LEU A 104 4.48 -4.14 15.30
CA LEU A 104 4.70 -2.79 14.78
C LEU A 104 5.16 -1.79 15.86
N ASP A 105 5.59 -2.26 17.04
CA ASP A 105 6.01 -1.43 18.18
C ASP A 105 4.93 -0.42 18.63
N LEU A 106 3.69 -0.90 18.75
CA LEU A 106 2.51 -0.15 19.19
C LEU A 106 1.69 -0.95 20.24
N PRO A 107 2.30 -1.47 21.32
CA PRO A 107 1.63 -2.42 22.23
C PRO A 107 0.38 -1.87 22.90
N ASP A 108 0.33 -0.59 23.22
CA ASP A 108 -0.76 0.04 23.97
C ASP A 108 -1.69 0.89 23.08
N ALA A 109 -1.55 0.79 21.74
CA ALA A 109 -2.23 1.70 20.83
C ALA A 109 -3.73 1.44 20.70
N LEU A 110 -4.21 0.20 20.87
CA LEU A 110 -5.62 -0.15 20.60
C LEU A 110 -6.65 0.74 21.29
N ARG A 111 -6.34 1.21 22.50
CA ARG A 111 -7.24 2.03 23.31
C ARG A 111 -7.05 3.53 23.12
N ARG A 112 -5.95 3.93 22.49
CA ARG A 112 -5.65 5.34 22.25
C ARG A 112 -6.48 5.89 21.11
N THR A 113 -6.85 7.15 21.20
CA THR A 113 -7.48 7.91 20.11
C THR A 113 -6.43 8.21 19.04
N VAL A 114 -6.79 8.07 17.76
CA VAL A 114 -5.84 8.30 16.66
C VAL A 114 -5.28 9.73 16.68
N GLY A 115 -6.07 10.72 17.10
CA GLY A 115 -5.62 12.10 17.24
C GLY A 115 -4.46 12.28 18.23
N GLU A 116 -4.27 11.37 19.18
CA GLU A 116 -3.17 11.39 20.17
C GLU A 116 -1.88 10.74 19.67
N LEU A 117 -1.90 10.15 18.49
CA LEU A 117 -0.76 9.44 17.92
C LEU A 117 0.16 10.39 17.15
N SER A 118 1.47 10.14 17.21
CA SER A 118 2.41 10.77 16.29
C SER A 118 2.18 10.36 14.84
N GLY A 119 2.72 11.10 13.87
CA GLY A 119 2.60 10.75 12.45
C GLY A 119 3.13 9.35 12.14
N GLY A 120 4.28 8.96 12.68
CA GLY A 120 4.83 7.62 12.52
C GLY A 120 3.97 6.54 13.16
N MET A 121 3.31 6.81 14.29
CA MET A 121 2.35 5.88 14.89
C MET A 121 1.10 5.74 14.03
N LYS A 122 0.55 6.84 13.48
CA LYS A 122 -0.58 6.80 12.56
C LYS A 122 -0.25 5.99 11.31
N ARG A 123 0.95 6.17 10.76
CA ARG A 123 1.44 5.41 9.60
C ARG A 123 1.45 3.91 9.88
N ARG A 124 1.98 3.49 11.02
CA ARG A 124 2.00 2.08 11.45
C ARG A 124 0.59 1.51 11.69
N VAL A 125 -0.34 2.30 12.20
CA VAL A 125 -1.76 1.89 12.33
C VAL A 125 -2.42 1.72 10.94
N ALA A 126 -2.13 2.61 9.99
CA ALA A 126 -2.63 2.47 8.62
C ALA A 126 -2.08 1.20 7.93
N LEU A 127 -0.80 0.89 8.17
CA LEU A 127 -0.19 -0.36 7.73
C LEU A 127 -0.85 -1.58 8.40
N ALA A 128 -1.04 -1.55 9.73
CA ALA A 128 -1.73 -2.61 10.46
C ALA A 128 -3.13 -2.88 9.88
N ARG A 129 -3.89 -1.84 9.59
CA ARG A 129 -5.21 -1.94 8.97
C ARG A 129 -5.17 -2.70 7.64
N ALA A 130 -4.18 -2.40 6.79
CA ALA A 130 -4.02 -3.06 5.50
C ALA A 130 -3.57 -4.52 5.64
N LEU A 131 -2.66 -4.82 6.58
CA LEU A 131 -2.15 -6.18 6.80
C LEU A 131 -3.19 -7.12 7.42
N LEU A 132 -4.05 -6.60 8.29
CA LEU A 132 -5.16 -7.35 8.91
C LEU A 132 -6.31 -7.61 7.93
N TYR A 133 -6.45 -6.80 6.89
CA TYR A 133 -7.50 -7.00 5.91
C TYR A 133 -7.17 -8.19 5.01
N ASP A 134 -8.06 -9.18 4.97
CA ASP A 134 -7.89 -10.37 4.13
C ASP A 134 -8.14 -10.03 2.65
N ALA A 135 -7.08 -9.59 1.97
CA ALA A 135 -7.09 -9.24 0.55
C ALA A 135 -5.93 -9.93 -0.18
N PRO A 136 -6.17 -10.50 -1.38
CA PRO A 136 -5.11 -11.10 -2.20
C PRO A 136 -4.11 -10.09 -2.78
N LEU A 137 -4.48 -8.80 -2.84
CA LEU A 137 -3.65 -7.69 -3.31
C LEU A 137 -3.50 -6.64 -2.21
N LEU A 138 -2.24 -6.27 -1.91
CA LEU A 138 -1.87 -5.11 -1.11
C LEU A 138 -1.25 -4.05 -2.01
N VAL A 139 -1.74 -2.82 -1.90
CA VAL A 139 -1.21 -1.65 -2.61
C VAL A 139 -0.73 -0.64 -1.57
N LEU A 140 0.58 -0.38 -1.55
CA LEU A 140 1.23 0.38 -0.50
C LEU A 140 1.93 1.60 -1.10
N ASP A 141 1.43 2.80 -0.81
CA ASP A 141 1.99 4.08 -1.30
C ASP A 141 2.84 4.73 -0.20
N GLU A 142 4.16 4.62 -0.33
CA GLU A 142 5.17 5.10 0.62
C GLU A 142 4.90 4.67 2.09
N PRO A 143 4.68 3.36 2.38
CA PRO A 143 4.18 2.91 3.68
C PRO A 143 5.14 3.16 4.85
N PHE A 144 6.42 3.33 4.59
CA PHE A 144 7.46 3.51 5.62
C PHE A 144 7.97 4.95 5.72
N LYS A 145 7.40 5.86 4.95
CA LYS A 145 7.81 7.27 4.95
C LYS A 145 7.67 7.91 6.32
N GLY A 146 8.74 8.60 6.76
CA GLY A 146 8.77 9.31 8.03
C GLY A 146 8.98 8.42 9.26
N LEU A 147 9.27 7.13 9.07
CA LEU A 147 9.73 6.23 10.12
C LEU A 147 11.26 6.29 10.19
N ASP A 148 11.80 6.08 11.40
CA ASP A 148 13.22 5.81 11.56
C ASP A 148 13.57 4.42 11.02
N GLU A 149 14.87 4.18 10.77
CA GLU A 149 15.35 2.96 10.12
C GLU A 149 14.96 1.69 10.88
N THR A 150 15.06 1.70 12.21
CA THR A 150 14.72 0.53 13.05
C THR A 150 13.24 0.21 12.95
N THR A 151 12.39 1.22 13.11
CA THR A 151 10.94 1.09 13.01
C THR A 151 10.52 0.67 11.60
N ALA A 152 11.14 1.22 10.56
CA ALA A 152 10.86 0.84 9.17
C ALA A 152 11.19 -0.64 8.92
N ARG A 153 12.32 -1.15 9.42
CA ARG A 153 12.70 -2.56 9.33
C ARG A 153 11.69 -3.48 10.02
N GLN A 154 11.25 -3.14 11.23
CA GLN A 154 10.21 -3.91 11.94
C GLN A 154 8.90 -3.96 11.12
N CYS A 155 8.51 -2.84 10.51
CA CYS A 155 7.33 -2.78 9.63
C CYS A 155 7.50 -3.63 8.37
N MET A 156 8.68 -3.65 7.75
CA MET A 156 9.00 -4.50 6.60
C MET A 156 8.98 -5.98 6.96
N ASP A 157 9.49 -6.35 8.14
CA ASP A 157 9.41 -7.73 8.64
C ASP A 157 7.96 -8.19 8.86
N ALA A 158 7.13 -7.34 9.46
CA ALA A 158 5.70 -7.61 9.62
C ALA A 158 5.01 -7.74 8.26
N LEU A 159 5.32 -6.87 7.31
CA LEU A 159 4.82 -6.94 5.93
C LEU A 159 5.23 -8.27 5.27
N ALA A 160 6.50 -8.65 5.31
CA ALA A 160 7.01 -9.88 4.70
C ALA A 160 6.28 -11.13 5.24
N ARG A 161 6.08 -11.19 6.57
CA ARG A 161 5.36 -12.32 7.20
C ARG A 161 3.87 -12.35 6.85
N ARG A 162 3.19 -11.19 6.96
CA ARG A 162 1.73 -11.09 6.80
C ARG A 162 1.27 -11.07 5.35
N ALA A 163 2.15 -10.71 4.42
CA ALA A 163 1.86 -10.66 2.98
C ALA A 163 2.25 -11.96 2.25
N ALA A 164 2.73 -12.98 2.95
CA ALA A 164 3.10 -14.26 2.33
C ALA A 164 1.94 -14.84 1.50
N GLY A 165 2.21 -15.17 0.23
CA GLY A 165 1.21 -15.69 -0.71
C GLY A 165 0.29 -14.63 -1.34
N ARG A 166 0.42 -13.35 -0.99
CA ARG A 166 -0.31 -12.23 -1.60
C ARG A 166 0.51 -11.58 -2.71
N ALA A 167 -0.16 -10.83 -3.59
CA ALA A 167 0.51 -9.86 -4.45
C ALA A 167 0.65 -8.53 -3.69
N VAL A 168 1.84 -7.95 -3.71
CA VAL A 168 2.12 -6.65 -3.08
C VAL A 168 2.68 -5.70 -4.14
N LEU A 169 2.03 -4.56 -4.33
CA LEU A 169 2.58 -3.44 -5.08
C LEU A 169 3.03 -2.36 -4.09
N LEU A 170 4.33 -2.27 -3.90
CA LEU A 170 4.98 -1.26 -3.06
C LEU A 170 5.43 -0.09 -3.93
N VAL A 171 4.98 1.11 -3.62
CA VAL A 171 5.51 2.35 -4.20
C VAL A 171 6.38 3.03 -3.17
N THR A 172 7.62 3.26 -3.54
CA THR A 172 8.60 3.98 -2.71
C THR A 172 9.60 4.73 -3.58
N HIS A 173 10.30 5.67 -3.00
CA HIS A 173 11.47 6.32 -3.58
C HIS A 173 12.80 5.81 -2.96
N ASP A 174 12.72 4.96 -1.94
CA ASP A 174 13.88 4.35 -1.28
C ASP A 174 14.13 2.95 -1.85
N ALA A 175 15.28 2.78 -2.52
CA ALA A 175 15.68 1.50 -3.09
C ALA A 175 15.96 0.43 -2.01
N GLN A 176 16.40 0.85 -0.82
CA GLN A 176 16.71 -0.07 0.28
C GLN A 176 15.47 -0.82 0.78
N GLU A 177 14.29 -0.20 0.73
CA GLU A 177 13.03 -0.87 1.08
C GLU A 177 12.71 -2.02 0.12
N GLY A 178 12.91 -1.79 -1.19
CA GLY A 178 12.73 -2.82 -2.21
C GLY A 178 13.72 -3.98 -2.07
N ASP A 179 14.99 -3.66 -1.83
CA ASP A 179 16.06 -4.65 -1.64
C ASP A 179 15.82 -5.48 -0.37
N TYR A 180 15.46 -4.83 0.74
CA TYR A 180 15.15 -5.51 2.01
C TYR A 180 14.00 -6.51 1.88
N LEU A 181 12.96 -6.15 1.12
CA LEU A 181 11.80 -6.99 0.89
C LEU A 181 11.99 -7.99 -0.26
N HIS A 182 13.20 -8.11 -0.83
CA HIS A 182 13.50 -8.95 -1.99
C HIS A 182 12.52 -8.72 -3.15
N ALA A 183 12.13 -7.46 -3.36
CA ALA A 183 11.13 -7.07 -4.32
C ALA A 183 11.65 -7.11 -5.77
N ARG A 184 10.77 -7.47 -6.70
CA ARG A 184 10.99 -7.18 -8.13
C ARG A 184 10.87 -5.69 -8.35
N THR A 185 11.99 -4.99 -8.53
CA THR A 185 12.00 -3.52 -8.70
C THR A 185 11.79 -3.10 -10.14
N LEU A 186 10.86 -2.18 -10.36
CA LEU A 186 10.49 -1.61 -11.64
C LEU A 186 10.60 -0.07 -11.60
N GLN A 187 11.04 0.52 -12.70
CA GLN A 187 11.11 1.98 -12.84
C GLN A 187 9.93 2.47 -13.67
N MET A 188 9.11 3.35 -13.10
CA MET A 188 7.90 3.88 -13.74
C MET A 188 8.15 4.46 -15.12
N GLU A 189 9.29 5.14 -15.32
CA GLU A 189 9.67 5.75 -16.59
C GLU A 189 9.90 4.71 -17.70
N LYS A 190 10.44 3.53 -17.35
CA LYS A 190 10.68 2.43 -18.28
C LYS A 190 9.42 1.68 -18.68
N LEU A 191 8.33 1.85 -17.92
CA LEU A 191 7.04 1.23 -18.20
C LEU A 191 6.17 2.06 -19.15
N GLN A 192 6.56 3.32 -19.40
CA GLN A 192 5.82 4.24 -20.27
C GLN A 192 6.36 4.18 -21.70
N LYS A 193 5.46 4.32 -22.67
CA LYS A 193 5.87 4.52 -24.08
C LYS A 193 6.38 5.95 -24.27
N VAL A 194 7.45 6.09 -25.04
CA VAL A 194 8.03 7.39 -25.44
C VAL A 194 7.06 8.15 -26.33
#